data_1d7ac6d6600f4fd856a6b45c1dbe0032
#
_entry.id   1d7ac6d6600f4fd856a6b45c1dbe0032
#
_cell.length_a   1.000
_cell.length_b   1.000
_cell.length_c   1.000
_cell.angle_alpha   90.00
_cell.angle_beta   90.00
_cell.angle_gamma   90.00
#
_symmetry.space_group_name_H-M   'P 1'
#
loop_
_entity.id
_entity.type
_entity.pdbx_description
1 polymer ?
#
loop_
_entity_poly.entity_id
_entity_poly.type
_entity_poly.pdbx_seq_one_letter_code
_entity_poly.pdbx_strand_id
1 'polypeptide(L)'
;MVLLEPTDPRYPILPTEQILETIDQHASELALILLPGVQFYTGQYFDIERITRHAHSHGILIGWDLAHAVGNVDVKLHDWDVDFAAWCSYKYLNSGPGAMAGIFVNEKYGKVEAEGSTPRFWPRLSGWWGDDKSTRFQMINSEFP
;
A
#
# COMPACT_ATOMS: atom_id res chain seq x y z
N MET A 1 -2.79 3.64 17.45
CA MET A 1 -3.59 3.56 16.22
C MET A 1 -4.49 4.78 16.18
N VAL A 2 -4.46 5.55 15.10
CA VAL A 2 -5.34 6.70 14.85
C VAL A 2 -6.47 6.23 13.94
N LEU A 3 -7.71 6.51 14.30
CA LEU A 3 -8.88 6.20 13.48
C LEU A 3 -9.41 7.49 12.85
N LEU A 4 -9.80 7.40 11.58
CA LEU A 4 -10.48 8.48 10.87
C LEU A 4 -11.99 8.28 10.99
N GLU A 5 -12.67 9.24 11.58
CA GLU A 5 -14.11 9.23 11.74
C GLU A 5 -14.74 10.45 11.08
N PRO A 6 -15.90 10.31 10.42
CA PRO A 6 -16.63 11.44 9.87
C PRO A 6 -17.00 12.44 10.96
N THR A 7 -16.89 13.73 10.67
CA THR A 7 -17.23 14.80 11.62
C THR A 7 -18.73 14.81 11.96
N ASP A 8 -19.59 14.45 11.00
CA ASP A 8 -21.04 14.32 11.19
C ASP A 8 -21.46 12.87 10.87
N PRO A 9 -21.89 12.08 11.88
CA PRO A 9 -22.32 10.69 11.65
C PRO A 9 -23.50 10.53 10.69
N ARG A 10 -24.27 11.59 10.44
CA ARG A 10 -25.39 11.58 9.48
C ARG A 10 -24.88 11.64 8.03
N TYR A 11 -23.67 12.12 7.83
CA TYR A 11 -22.99 12.22 6.54
C TYR A 11 -21.63 11.52 6.65
N PRO A 12 -21.60 10.20 6.53
CA PRO A 12 -20.40 9.40 6.80
C PRO A 12 -19.36 9.49 5.67
N ILE A 13 -19.07 10.72 5.24
CA ILE A 13 -18.07 11.05 4.23
C ILE A 13 -16.86 11.69 4.94
N LEU A 14 -15.68 11.27 4.54
CA LEU A 14 -14.41 11.84 4.99
C LEU A 14 -13.88 12.80 3.93
N PRO A 15 -13.98 14.11 4.12
CA PRO A 15 -13.35 15.08 3.22
C PRO A 15 -11.84 14.81 3.12
N THR A 16 -11.26 14.96 1.93
CA THR A 16 -9.82 14.78 1.73
C THR A 16 -9.03 15.69 2.68
N GLU A 17 -9.47 16.93 2.85
CA GLU A 17 -8.86 17.90 3.77
C GLU A 17 -8.77 17.36 5.20
N GLN A 18 -9.84 16.76 5.71
CA GLN A 18 -9.84 16.15 7.05
C GLN A 18 -8.80 15.03 7.18
N ILE A 19 -8.62 14.24 6.12
CA ILE A 19 -7.59 13.19 6.08
C ILE A 19 -6.21 13.81 6.15
N LEU A 20 -5.94 14.83 5.33
CA LEU A 20 -4.65 15.52 5.30
C LEU A 20 -4.33 16.18 6.65
N GLU A 21 -5.29 16.90 7.23
CA GLU A 21 -5.15 17.52 8.56
C GLU A 21 -4.85 16.48 9.65
N THR A 22 -5.49 15.31 9.59
CA THR A 22 -5.21 14.23 10.55
C THR A 22 -3.79 13.68 10.38
N ILE A 23 -3.31 13.57 9.14
CA ILE A 23 -1.92 13.19 8.86
C ILE A 23 -0.96 14.22 9.45
N ASP A 24 -1.20 15.52 9.23
CA ASP A 24 -0.38 16.61 9.76
C ASP A 24 -0.30 16.57 11.29
N GLN A 25 -1.45 16.39 11.95
CA GLN A 25 -1.54 16.36 13.41
C GLN A 25 -0.77 15.19 14.05
N HIS A 26 -0.67 14.06 13.33
CA HIS A 26 -0.07 12.83 13.83
C HIS A 26 1.25 12.45 13.12
N ALA A 27 1.78 13.32 12.27
CA ALA A 27 2.93 13.01 11.42
C ALA A 27 4.15 12.48 12.19
N SER A 28 4.40 12.98 13.41
CA SER A 28 5.56 12.57 14.22
C SER A 28 5.44 11.18 14.85
N GLU A 29 4.25 10.58 14.83
CA GLU A 29 4.00 9.27 15.44
C GLU A 29 3.50 8.20 14.45
N LEU A 30 3.17 8.61 13.21
CA LEU A 30 2.71 7.70 12.17
C LEU A 30 3.91 7.04 11.46
N ALA A 31 3.97 5.71 11.51
CA ALA A 31 4.90 4.92 10.72
C ALA A 31 4.28 4.46 9.39
N LEU A 32 2.97 4.27 9.37
CA LEU A 32 2.23 3.71 8.24
C LEU A 32 0.80 4.25 8.24
N ILE A 33 0.31 4.56 7.05
CA ILE A 33 -1.11 4.83 6.78
C ILE A 33 -1.67 3.69 5.95
N LEU A 34 -2.85 3.18 6.31
CA LEU A 34 -3.60 2.20 5.54
C LEU A 34 -5.04 2.68 5.38
N LEU A 35 -5.44 2.96 4.15
CA LEU A 35 -6.78 3.44 3.81
C LEU A 35 -7.41 2.60 2.69
N PRO A 36 -8.75 2.53 2.60
CA PRO A 36 -9.41 1.95 1.44
C PRO A 36 -9.36 2.91 0.26
N GLY A 37 -9.17 2.41 -0.97
CA GLY A 37 -9.33 3.23 -2.17
C GLY A 37 -10.78 3.64 -2.40
N VAL A 38 -11.71 2.71 -2.16
CA VAL A 38 -13.15 2.94 -2.10
C VAL A 38 -13.67 2.39 -0.78
N GLN A 39 -14.32 3.21 0.01
CA GLN A 39 -14.89 2.82 1.30
C GLN A 39 -16.11 1.90 1.06
N PHE A 40 -16.05 0.68 1.59
CA PHE A 40 -17.05 -0.36 1.30
C PHE A 40 -18.47 -0.02 1.77
N TYR A 41 -18.61 0.75 2.85
CA TYR A 41 -19.89 1.08 3.46
C TYR A 41 -20.58 2.26 2.76
N THR A 42 -19.80 3.29 2.40
CA THR A 42 -20.32 4.54 1.81
C THR A 42 -20.20 4.59 0.30
N GLY A 43 -19.31 3.80 -0.30
CA GLY A 43 -18.94 3.90 -1.70
C GLY A 43 -18.06 5.11 -2.02
N GLN A 44 -17.58 5.84 -1.03
CA GLN A 44 -16.71 7.00 -1.24
C GLN A 44 -15.40 6.56 -1.87
N TYR A 45 -15.04 7.16 -3.02
CA TYR A 45 -13.74 7.04 -3.65
C TYR A 45 -12.81 8.11 -3.09
N PHE A 46 -11.67 7.71 -2.56
CA PHE A 46 -10.68 8.61 -1.99
C PHE A 46 -9.72 9.13 -3.06
N ASP A 47 -9.21 10.35 -2.85
CA ASP A 47 -8.15 10.94 -3.68
C ASP A 47 -6.80 10.30 -3.34
N ILE A 48 -6.58 9.09 -3.92
CA ILE A 48 -5.41 8.25 -3.67
C ILE A 48 -4.12 9.02 -3.94
N GLU A 49 -4.04 9.72 -5.08
CA GLU A 49 -2.85 10.45 -5.48
C GLU A 49 -2.49 11.54 -4.48
N ARG A 50 -3.46 12.38 -4.14
CA ARG A 50 -3.23 13.54 -3.26
C ARG A 50 -2.87 13.10 -1.84
N ILE A 51 -3.57 12.12 -1.31
CA ILE A 51 -3.31 11.60 0.04
C ILE A 51 -1.94 10.90 0.09
N THR A 52 -1.59 10.11 -0.92
CA THR A 52 -0.28 9.46 -1.02
C THR A 52 0.85 10.48 -1.03
N ARG A 53 0.75 11.50 -1.90
CA ARG A 53 1.75 12.57 -1.98
C ARG A 53 1.89 13.32 -0.66
N HIS A 54 0.79 13.56 0.03
CA HIS A 54 0.80 14.24 1.32
C HIS A 54 1.48 13.39 2.41
N ALA A 55 1.16 12.10 2.50
CA ALA A 55 1.84 11.17 3.41
C ALA A 55 3.35 11.16 3.17
N HIS A 56 3.78 11.11 1.91
CA HIS A 56 5.20 11.12 1.55
C HIS A 56 5.91 12.43 1.90
N SER A 57 5.21 13.57 1.88
CA SER A 57 5.81 14.85 2.31
C SER A 57 6.21 14.87 3.79
N HIS A 58 5.63 13.97 4.58
CA HIS A 58 5.99 13.71 5.98
C HIS A 58 6.90 12.48 6.17
N GLY A 59 7.33 11.82 5.08
CA GLY A 59 8.13 10.61 5.14
C GLY A 59 7.38 9.36 5.65
N ILE A 60 6.05 9.36 5.55
CA ILE A 60 5.18 8.29 6.04
C ILE A 60 4.84 7.35 4.90
N LEU A 61 4.99 6.04 5.12
CA LEU A 61 4.56 5.00 4.18
C LEU A 61 3.04 4.93 4.10
N ILE A 62 2.52 4.66 2.90
CA ILE A 62 1.08 4.53 2.71
C ILE A 62 0.71 3.30 1.87
N GLY A 63 -0.18 2.48 2.40
CA GLY A 63 -0.80 1.35 1.73
C GLY A 63 -2.27 1.57 1.44
N TRP A 64 -2.78 0.90 0.42
CA TRP A 64 -4.17 1.01 0.00
C TRP A 64 -4.85 -0.36 -0.06
N ASP A 65 -5.98 -0.49 0.63
CA ASP A 65 -6.92 -1.58 0.41
C ASP A 65 -7.78 -1.23 -0.82
N LEU A 66 -7.51 -1.91 -1.92
CA LEU A 66 -8.19 -1.66 -3.19
C LEU A 66 -9.26 -2.70 -3.51
N ALA A 67 -9.73 -3.43 -2.50
CA ALA A 67 -10.75 -4.48 -2.69
C ALA A 67 -12.02 -4.01 -3.40
N HIS A 68 -12.40 -2.74 -3.25
CA HIS A 68 -13.53 -2.12 -3.92
C HIS A 68 -13.13 -1.16 -5.05
N ALA A 69 -11.85 -0.95 -5.29
CA ALA A 69 -11.35 -0.01 -6.29
C ALA A 69 -10.93 -0.70 -7.59
N VAL A 70 -10.14 -1.79 -7.49
CA VAL A 70 -9.64 -2.50 -8.68
C VAL A 70 -10.81 -3.12 -9.49
N GLY A 71 -10.86 -2.78 -10.78
CA GLY A 71 -11.96 -3.16 -11.67
C GLY A 71 -13.21 -2.28 -11.56
N ASN A 72 -13.21 -1.27 -10.71
CA ASN A 72 -14.34 -0.35 -10.47
C ASN A 72 -14.00 1.09 -10.81
N VAL A 73 -12.79 1.55 -10.47
CA VAL A 73 -12.32 2.91 -10.72
C VAL A 73 -10.91 2.88 -11.34
N ASP A 74 -10.50 4.00 -11.93
CA ASP A 74 -9.13 4.14 -12.42
C ASP A 74 -8.13 4.08 -11.26
N VAL A 75 -7.09 3.24 -11.44
CA VAL A 75 -6.04 3.06 -10.45
C VAL A 75 -4.68 3.14 -11.15
N LYS A 76 -3.83 4.07 -10.72
CA LYS A 76 -2.51 4.36 -11.31
C LYS A 76 -1.43 4.29 -10.25
N LEU A 77 -1.25 3.12 -9.64
CA LEU A 77 -0.43 2.94 -8.44
C LEU A 77 1.03 3.39 -8.62
N HIS A 78 1.61 3.11 -9.78
CA HIS A 78 2.97 3.54 -10.10
C HIS A 78 3.05 5.07 -10.26
N ASP A 79 2.14 5.66 -11.06
CA ASP A 79 2.16 7.10 -11.34
C ASP A 79 1.88 7.94 -10.09
N TRP A 80 1.08 7.40 -9.17
CA TRP A 80 0.76 8.03 -7.87
C TRP A 80 1.78 7.73 -6.78
N ASP A 81 2.87 7.00 -7.13
CA ASP A 81 3.94 6.59 -6.21
C ASP A 81 3.44 5.85 -4.95
N VAL A 82 2.35 5.08 -5.07
CA VAL A 82 1.83 4.27 -3.97
C VAL A 82 2.88 3.28 -3.50
N ASP A 83 3.06 3.11 -2.19
CA ASP A 83 4.08 2.21 -1.66
C ASP A 83 3.69 0.75 -1.82
N PHE A 84 2.48 0.40 -1.38
CA PHE A 84 1.91 -0.92 -1.60
C PHE A 84 0.37 -0.87 -1.64
N ALA A 85 -0.22 -1.88 -2.23
CA ALA A 85 -1.66 -2.05 -2.25
C ALA A 85 -2.03 -3.54 -2.30
N ALA A 86 -3.23 -3.88 -1.85
CA ALA A 86 -3.76 -5.23 -1.93
C ALA A 86 -5.24 -5.20 -2.33
N TRP A 87 -5.69 -6.25 -3.01
CA TRP A 87 -7.09 -6.39 -3.42
C TRP A 87 -7.49 -7.84 -3.60
N CYS A 88 -8.76 -8.12 -3.45
CA CYS A 88 -9.35 -9.38 -3.84
C CYS A 88 -9.80 -9.34 -5.31
N SER A 89 -9.88 -10.51 -5.95
CA SER A 89 -10.34 -10.60 -7.34
C SER A 89 -11.82 -11.03 -7.49
N TYR A 90 -12.47 -11.43 -6.41
CA TYR A 90 -13.85 -11.94 -6.46
C TYR A 90 -14.92 -10.85 -6.47
N LYS A 91 -14.56 -9.58 -6.29
CA LYS A 91 -15.49 -8.43 -6.36
C LYS A 91 -15.59 -7.94 -7.83
N TYR A 92 -15.06 -6.78 -8.12
CA TYR A 92 -15.21 -6.14 -9.44
C TYR A 92 -14.42 -6.79 -10.58
N LEU A 93 -13.42 -7.66 -10.25
CA LEU A 93 -12.74 -8.47 -11.26
C LEU A 93 -13.48 -9.78 -11.60
N ASN A 94 -14.60 -10.08 -10.92
CA ASN A 94 -15.54 -11.16 -11.26
C ASN A 94 -14.92 -12.57 -11.29
N SER A 95 -13.87 -12.84 -10.53
CA SER A 95 -13.17 -14.12 -10.56
C SER A 95 -13.86 -15.24 -9.77
N GLY A 96 -14.96 -14.91 -9.07
CA GLY A 96 -15.72 -15.85 -8.26
C GLY A 96 -15.11 -16.10 -6.85
N PRO A 97 -15.87 -16.77 -5.98
CA PRO A 97 -15.44 -17.05 -4.61
C PRO A 97 -14.24 -18.00 -4.56
N GLY A 98 -13.31 -17.75 -3.64
CA GLY A 98 -12.08 -18.55 -3.50
C GLY A 98 -10.98 -18.21 -4.50
N ALA A 99 -11.18 -17.22 -5.37
CA ALA A 99 -10.16 -16.76 -6.30
C ALA A 99 -8.99 -16.08 -5.60
N MET A 100 -7.84 -16.03 -6.27
CA MET A 100 -6.63 -15.40 -5.76
C MET A 100 -6.80 -13.88 -5.58
N ALA A 101 -6.01 -13.32 -4.68
CA ALA A 101 -5.87 -11.88 -4.49
C ALA A 101 -4.74 -11.32 -5.36
N GLY A 102 -4.65 -10.00 -5.42
CA GLY A 102 -3.52 -9.28 -6.00
C GLY A 102 -2.85 -8.40 -4.95
N ILE A 103 -1.56 -8.16 -5.18
CA ILE A 103 -0.75 -7.24 -4.40
C ILE A 103 0.10 -6.40 -5.35
N PHE A 104 0.29 -5.14 -4.99
CA PHE A 104 1.25 -4.23 -5.60
C PHE A 104 2.27 -3.82 -4.54
N VAL A 105 3.53 -3.81 -4.90
CA VAL A 105 4.62 -3.19 -4.13
C VAL A 105 5.41 -2.35 -5.09
N ASN A 106 5.67 -1.09 -4.74
CA ASN A 106 6.40 -0.18 -5.59
C ASN A 106 7.83 -0.70 -5.84
N GLU A 107 8.29 -0.63 -7.07
CA GLU A 107 9.61 -1.13 -7.49
C GLU A 107 10.78 -0.50 -6.71
N LYS A 108 10.59 0.70 -6.14
CA LYS A 108 11.61 1.37 -5.30
C LYS A 108 12.04 0.51 -4.11
N TYR A 109 11.16 -0.38 -3.61
CA TYR A 109 11.46 -1.31 -2.52
C TYR A 109 12.14 -2.60 -2.98
N GLY A 110 12.13 -2.88 -4.29
CA GLY A 110 12.82 -4.01 -4.90
C GLY A 110 14.24 -3.69 -5.35
N LYS A 111 14.62 -2.41 -5.38
CA LYS A 111 15.95 -2.01 -5.85
C LYS A 111 17.03 -2.33 -4.82
N VAL A 112 18.15 -2.86 -5.31
CA VAL A 112 19.38 -3.02 -4.55
C VAL A 112 20.30 -1.86 -4.91
N GLU A 113 20.62 -1.02 -3.94
CA GLU A 113 21.57 0.07 -4.14
C GLU A 113 22.98 -0.48 -3.93
N ALA A 114 23.75 -0.55 -5.02
CA ALA A 114 25.13 -1.06 -5.02
C ALA A 114 26.14 0.07 -4.78
N GLU A 115 25.95 0.92 -3.78
CA GLU A 115 26.96 1.90 -3.37
C GLU A 115 27.85 1.32 -2.27
N GLY A 116 29.14 1.07 -2.61
CA GLY A 116 30.16 0.58 -1.69
C GLY A 116 30.25 -0.94 -1.60
N SER A 117 30.90 -1.42 -0.55
CA SER A 117 31.17 -2.84 -0.33
C SER A 117 29.98 -3.64 0.24
N THR A 118 28.91 -2.95 0.64
CA THR A 118 27.71 -3.60 1.22
C THR A 118 26.47 -3.09 0.47
N PRO A 119 25.77 -3.95 -0.28
CA PRO A 119 24.53 -3.59 -0.93
C PRO A 119 23.48 -3.14 0.10
N ARG A 120 22.77 -2.05 -0.16
CA ARG A 120 21.62 -1.63 0.62
C ARG A 120 20.35 -2.09 -0.08
N PHE A 121 19.52 -2.81 0.64
CA PHE A 121 18.20 -3.26 0.17
C PHE A 121 17.20 -3.25 1.32
N TRP A 122 15.93 -3.17 0.98
CA TRP A 122 14.86 -3.31 1.96
C TRP A 122 14.77 -4.78 2.41
N PRO A 123 14.71 -5.05 3.73
CA PRO A 123 14.48 -6.40 4.24
C PRO A 123 13.19 -6.98 3.65
N ARG A 124 13.27 -8.19 3.11
CA ARG A 124 12.13 -8.84 2.48
C ARG A 124 12.15 -10.34 2.73
N LEU A 125 10.97 -10.94 2.73
CA LEU A 125 10.79 -12.39 2.74
C LEU A 125 10.44 -12.81 1.31
N SER A 126 11.36 -13.49 0.62
CA SER A 126 11.19 -13.84 -0.78
C SER A 126 10.57 -15.23 -1.00
N GLY A 127 10.71 -16.14 -0.04
CA GLY A 127 10.39 -17.54 -0.21
C GLY A 127 11.22 -18.19 -1.34
N TRP A 128 11.04 -19.48 -1.56
CA TRP A 128 11.89 -20.24 -2.48
C TRP A 128 11.86 -19.74 -3.93
N TRP A 129 10.72 -19.32 -4.41
CA TRP A 129 10.58 -18.92 -5.82
C TRP A 129 10.96 -17.46 -6.09
N GLY A 130 10.99 -16.62 -5.05
CA GLY A 130 11.46 -15.25 -5.13
C GLY A 130 12.97 -15.10 -4.91
N ASP A 131 13.62 -16.17 -4.46
CA ASP A 131 15.06 -16.22 -4.22
C ASP A 131 15.87 -16.46 -5.51
N ASP A 132 17.17 -16.20 -5.50
CA ASP A 132 18.08 -16.46 -6.60
C ASP A 132 18.04 -17.93 -7.02
N LYS A 133 17.98 -18.19 -8.33
CA LYS A 133 17.84 -19.55 -8.88
C LYS A 133 18.96 -20.50 -8.48
N SER A 134 20.16 -19.97 -8.23
CA SER A 134 21.35 -20.76 -7.89
C SER A 134 21.39 -21.13 -6.39
N THR A 135 20.70 -20.37 -5.54
CA THR A 135 20.77 -20.50 -4.09
C THR A 135 19.44 -20.85 -3.42
N ARG A 136 18.32 -20.73 -4.13
CA ARG A 136 16.94 -20.80 -3.58
C ARG A 136 16.59 -22.00 -2.70
N PHE A 137 17.30 -23.10 -2.83
CA PHE A 137 17.08 -24.31 -2.05
C PHE A 137 18.18 -24.59 -1.03
N GLN A 138 19.11 -23.65 -0.84
CA GLN A 138 20.13 -23.77 0.20
C GLN A 138 19.50 -23.46 1.56
N MET A 139 19.74 -24.35 2.53
CA MET A 139 19.18 -24.22 3.88
C MET A 139 20.03 -23.32 4.80
N ILE A 140 21.11 -22.74 4.28
CA ILE A 140 22.09 -21.93 5.01
C ILE A 140 22.22 -20.55 4.33
N ASN A 141 21.14 -19.86 4.15
CA ASN A 141 21.23 -18.48 3.68
C ASN A 141 21.47 -17.56 4.87
N SER A 142 22.68 -17.02 4.97
CA SER A 142 23.03 -16.00 5.96
C SER A 142 22.54 -14.61 5.57
N GLU A 143 22.07 -14.44 4.33
CA GLU A 143 21.61 -13.17 3.77
C GLU A 143 20.26 -13.37 3.11
N PHE A 144 19.34 -12.44 3.35
CA PHE A 144 18.06 -12.40 2.63
C PHE A 144 18.29 -11.80 1.24
N PRO A 145 17.77 -12.42 0.16
CA PRO A 145 17.84 -11.91 -1.20
C PRO A 145 17.03 -10.64 -1.38
#